data_d6dfd8269642f990212a08f828bca4c5
#
_entry.id   d6dfd8269642f990212a08f828bca4c5
#
_cell.length_a   1.000
_cell.length_b   1.000
_cell.length_c   1.000
_cell.angle_alpha   90.00
_cell.angle_beta   90.00
_cell.angle_gamma   90.00
#
_symmetry.space_group_name_H-M   'P 1'
#
loop_
_entity.id
_entity.type
_entity.pdbx_description
1 polymer ?
#
loop_
_entity_poly.entity_id
_entity_poly.type
_entity_poly.pdbx_seq_one_letter_code
_entity_poly.pdbx_strand_id
1 'polypeptide(L)'
;MLRIRTKNNQYELTLKRPYQNHRLETNLSLTETEKNLFLQYRLKNEITDILENDGIKINELQHPFSLKTHRYDILLPEGVLSLDDNTYLDQHDYEMEFEVTNEKQGFQQFLKIIEPYHLQYKHNCPSKVTRAFQAYYKNSHR
;
A
#
# COMPACT_ATOMS: atom_id res chain seq x y z
N MET A 1 1.80 5.94 -7.85
CA MET A 1 0.76 5.77 -6.80
C MET A 1 0.94 6.84 -5.75
N LEU A 2 -0.14 7.50 -5.38
CA LEU A 2 -0.20 8.50 -4.30
C LEU A 2 -1.11 7.96 -3.19
N ARG A 3 -0.71 8.11 -1.92
CA ARG A 3 -1.44 7.55 -0.78
C ARG A 3 -1.27 8.42 0.46
N ILE A 4 -2.35 8.62 1.21
CA ILE A 4 -2.27 9.00 2.63
C ILE A 4 -2.48 7.74 3.47
N ARG A 5 -1.56 7.48 4.39
CA ARG A 5 -1.64 6.41 5.39
C ARG A 5 -1.91 7.01 6.76
N THR A 6 -2.86 6.43 7.48
CA THR A 6 -3.11 6.74 8.89
C THR A 6 -2.78 5.49 9.72
N LYS A 7 -1.90 5.63 10.69
CA LYS A 7 -1.56 4.58 11.66
C LYS A 7 -1.30 5.22 13.01
N ASN A 8 -2.00 4.78 14.06
CA ASN A 8 -1.83 5.31 15.44
C ASN A 8 -1.88 6.84 15.53
N ASN A 9 -2.85 7.47 14.86
CA ASN A 9 -3.01 8.93 14.76
C ASN A 9 -1.81 9.68 14.13
N GLN A 10 -0.96 8.96 13.41
CA GLN A 10 0.09 9.52 12.58
C GLN A 10 -0.33 9.43 11.12
N TYR A 11 0.00 10.47 10.36
CA TYR A 11 -0.35 10.59 8.95
C TYR A 11 0.91 10.64 8.11
N GLU A 12 0.93 9.89 7.01
CA GLU A 12 2.04 9.84 6.08
C GLU A 12 1.52 9.96 4.64
N LEU A 13 2.03 10.95 3.91
CA LEU A 13 1.81 11.08 2.48
C LEU A 13 2.95 10.36 1.74
N THR A 14 2.60 9.42 0.89
CA THR A 14 3.55 8.61 0.12
C THR A 14 3.31 8.78 -1.36
N LEU A 15 4.37 9.09 -2.11
CA LEU A 15 4.39 9.05 -3.57
C LEU A 15 5.35 7.96 -4.04
N LYS A 16 4.82 6.97 -4.78
CA LYS A 16 5.63 5.93 -5.45
C LYS A 16 5.60 6.15 -6.96
N ARG A 17 6.78 6.35 -7.53
CA ARG A 17 6.97 6.56 -8.98
C ARG A 17 7.85 5.47 -9.58
N PRO A 18 7.66 5.09 -10.85
CA PRO A 18 8.63 4.26 -11.55
C PRO A 18 9.94 5.06 -11.72
N TYR A 19 11.07 4.38 -11.54
CA TYR A 19 12.40 4.96 -11.77
C TYR A 19 13.32 3.87 -12.32
N GLN A 20 13.62 3.93 -13.60
CA GLN A 20 14.35 2.85 -14.31
C GLN A 20 13.70 1.47 -14.05
N ASN A 21 14.46 0.50 -13.53
CA ASN A 21 13.97 -0.84 -13.15
C ASN A 21 13.49 -0.92 -11.69
N HIS A 22 13.43 0.22 -10.98
CA HIS A 22 13.08 0.32 -9.57
C HIS A 22 11.87 1.22 -9.35
N ARG A 23 11.48 1.40 -8.09
CA ARG A 23 10.48 2.37 -7.68
C ARG A 23 11.13 3.39 -6.75
N LEU A 24 10.92 4.66 -7.04
CA LEU A 24 11.29 5.75 -6.13
C LEU A 24 10.10 6.03 -5.22
N GLU A 25 10.35 6.03 -3.92
CA GLU A 25 9.36 6.31 -2.91
C GLU A 25 9.75 7.56 -2.14
N THR A 26 8.84 8.53 -2.09
CA THR A 26 8.95 9.74 -1.27
C THR A 26 7.89 9.69 -0.19
N ASN A 27 8.29 9.77 1.08
CA ASN A 27 7.42 9.72 2.25
C ASN A 27 7.54 11.00 3.05
N LEU A 28 6.41 11.62 3.39
CA LEU A 28 6.33 12.81 4.22
C LEU A 28 5.36 12.55 5.38
N SER A 29 5.83 12.76 6.61
CA SER A 29 4.94 12.81 7.76
C SER A 29 4.11 14.09 7.71
N LEU A 30 2.81 13.97 7.96
CA LEU A 30 1.88 15.08 8.00
C LEU A 30 1.30 15.26 9.39
N THR A 31 1.05 16.49 9.78
CA THR A 31 0.12 16.80 10.85
C THR A 31 -1.32 16.57 10.38
N GLU A 32 -2.27 16.52 11.31
CA GLU A 32 -3.70 16.44 10.96
C GLU A 32 -4.16 17.63 10.11
N THR A 33 -3.65 18.82 10.43
CA THR A 33 -3.94 20.04 9.66
C THR A 33 -3.44 19.91 8.23
N GLU A 34 -2.20 19.46 8.02
CA GLU A 34 -1.63 19.26 6.68
C GLU A 34 -2.36 18.19 5.89
N LYS A 35 -2.75 17.08 6.53
CA LYS A 35 -3.61 16.05 5.90
C LYS A 35 -4.92 16.68 5.39
N ASN A 36 -5.57 17.49 6.21
CA ASN A 36 -6.84 18.13 5.84
C ASN A 36 -6.65 19.17 4.74
N LEU A 37 -5.55 19.94 4.76
CA LEU A 37 -5.19 20.87 3.68
C LEU A 37 -4.91 20.12 2.37
N PHE A 38 -4.23 18.96 2.42
CA PHE A 38 -3.99 18.14 1.24
C PHE A 38 -5.31 17.65 0.62
N LEU A 39 -6.22 17.14 1.43
CA LEU A 39 -7.55 16.69 0.96
C LEU A 39 -8.42 17.83 0.41
N GLN A 40 -8.09 19.09 0.73
CA GLN A 40 -8.72 20.30 0.18
C GLN A 40 -7.93 20.91 -1.00
N TYR A 41 -6.88 20.22 -1.49
CA TYR A 41 -6.01 20.69 -2.57
C TYR A 41 -5.25 22.00 -2.26
N ARG A 42 -4.96 22.24 -0.98
CA ARG A 42 -4.36 23.49 -0.45
C ARG A 42 -2.99 23.30 0.16
N LEU A 43 -2.51 22.07 0.29
CA LEU A 43 -1.18 21.80 0.83
C LEU A 43 -0.12 22.01 -0.25
N LYS A 44 0.97 22.67 0.12
CA LYS A 44 2.21 22.73 -0.64
C LYS A 44 3.32 22.03 0.13
N ASN A 45 3.96 21.06 -0.51
CA ASN A 45 5.11 20.34 0.02
C ASN A 45 5.91 19.70 -1.13
N GLU A 46 6.99 19.00 -0.80
CA GLU A 46 7.85 18.32 -1.78
C GLU A 46 7.06 17.39 -2.72
N ILE A 47 6.10 16.63 -2.21
CA ILE A 47 5.31 15.70 -3.05
C ILE A 47 4.40 16.47 -4.00
N THR A 48 3.74 17.54 -3.56
CA THR A 48 2.91 18.36 -4.45
C THR A 48 3.75 19.06 -5.52
N ASP A 49 4.95 19.52 -5.16
CA ASP A 49 5.88 20.14 -6.12
C ASP A 49 6.34 19.12 -7.18
N ILE A 50 6.63 17.88 -6.77
CA ILE A 50 6.97 16.78 -7.70
C ILE A 50 5.81 16.51 -8.67
N LEU A 51 4.58 16.43 -8.16
CA LEU A 51 3.38 16.17 -8.99
C LEU A 51 3.15 17.32 -9.99
N GLU A 52 3.25 18.58 -9.54
CA GLU A 52 3.10 19.76 -10.41
C GLU A 52 4.19 19.80 -11.48
N ASN A 53 5.44 19.47 -11.14
CA ASN A 53 6.55 19.38 -12.11
C ASN A 53 6.35 18.25 -13.13
N ASP A 54 5.69 17.16 -12.74
CA ASP A 54 5.30 16.07 -13.63
C ASP A 54 4.01 16.42 -14.46
N GLY A 55 3.50 17.65 -14.35
CA GLY A 55 2.30 18.13 -15.07
C GLY A 55 0.97 17.68 -14.47
N ILE A 56 0.97 17.15 -13.25
CA ILE A 56 -0.23 16.68 -12.55
C ILE A 56 -0.78 17.84 -11.71
N LYS A 57 -1.99 18.28 -12.01
CA LYS A 57 -2.66 19.31 -11.23
C LYS A 57 -3.25 18.74 -9.95
N ILE A 58 -2.90 19.31 -8.81
CA ILE A 58 -3.32 18.81 -7.50
C ILE A 58 -4.84 18.82 -7.33
N ASN A 59 -5.52 19.81 -7.88
CA ASN A 59 -6.99 19.93 -7.84
C ASN A 59 -7.73 18.92 -8.76
N GLU A 60 -7.02 18.18 -9.60
CA GLU A 60 -7.56 17.10 -10.42
C GLU A 60 -7.40 15.73 -9.76
N LEU A 61 -6.71 15.65 -8.62
CA LEU A 61 -6.56 14.40 -7.86
C LEU A 61 -7.92 13.93 -7.35
N GLN A 62 -8.12 12.62 -7.36
CA GLN A 62 -9.34 11.99 -6.85
C GLN A 62 -9.00 11.03 -5.71
N HIS A 63 -9.92 10.91 -4.75
CA HIS A 63 -9.87 9.93 -3.69
C HIS A 63 -10.96 8.86 -3.92
N PRO A 64 -10.69 7.86 -4.77
CA PRO A 64 -11.72 6.92 -5.23
C PRO A 64 -12.15 5.93 -4.13
N PHE A 65 -11.27 5.61 -3.17
CA PHE A 65 -11.58 4.69 -2.07
C PHE A 65 -10.58 4.85 -0.93
N SER A 66 -10.97 4.32 0.24
CA SER A 66 -10.09 4.04 1.37
C SER A 66 -9.93 2.53 1.54
N LEU A 67 -8.73 2.11 1.93
CA LEU A 67 -8.41 0.73 2.25
C LEU A 67 -7.99 0.66 3.72
N LYS A 68 -8.62 -0.22 4.50
CA LYS A 68 -8.27 -0.48 5.89
C LYS A 68 -7.59 -1.84 5.99
N THR A 69 -6.47 -1.89 6.70
CA THR A 69 -5.74 -3.12 6.98
C THR A 69 -5.56 -3.26 8.49
N HIS A 70 -5.94 -4.40 9.04
CA HIS A 70 -5.46 -4.87 10.32
C HIS A 70 -4.29 -5.82 10.07
N ARG A 71 -3.11 -5.47 10.57
CA ARG A 71 -1.87 -6.22 10.34
C ARG A 71 -1.36 -6.82 11.63
N TYR A 72 -0.98 -8.08 11.57
CA TYR A 72 -0.25 -8.80 12.61
C TYR A 72 1.13 -9.16 12.07
N ASP A 73 2.19 -8.63 12.69
CA ASP A 73 3.56 -8.89 12.31
C ASP A 73 4.18 -9.95 13.23
N ILE A 74 4.82 -10.95 12.65
CA ILE A 74 5.54 -12.02 13.34
C ILE A 74 7.00 -11.91 12.91
N LEU A 75 7.87 -11.65 13.89
CA LEU A 75 9.31 -11.60 13.66
C LEU A 75 9.88 -13.00 13.58
N LEU A 76 10.52 -13.33 12.47
CA LEU A 76 11.22 -14.59 12.25
C LEU A 76 12.69 -14.31 11.92
N PRO A 77 13.60 -15.30 12.07
CA PRO A 77 15.01 -15.10 11.75
C PRO A 77 15.27 -14.67 10.32
N GLU A 78 14.43 -15.08 9.37
CA GLU A 78 14.57 -14.79 7.95
C GLU A 78 13.94 -13.45 7.56
N GLY A 79 13.07 -12.87 8.40
CA GLY A 79 12.37 -11.62 8.10
C GLY A 79 11.09 -11.42 8.89
N VAL A 80 10.16 -10.63 8.36
CA VAL A 80 8.89 -10.33 8.99
C VAL A 80 7.75 -10.97 8.21
N LEU A 81 7.01 -11.85 8.86
CA LEU A 81 5.78 -12.41 8.33
C LEU A 81 4.60 -11.53 8.77
N SER A 82 3.91 -10.94 7.82
CA SER A 82 2.73 -10.10 8.06
C SER A 82 1.46 -10.81 7.62
N LEU A 83 0.47 -10.82 8.50
CA LEU A 83 -0.89 -11.28 8.20
C LEU A 83 -1.81 -10.06 8.13
N ASP A 84 -2.36 -9.79 6.97
CA ASP A 84 -3.23 -8.65 6.70
C ASP A 84 -4.69 -9.09 6.56
N ASP A 85 -5.54 -8.41 7.28
CA ASP A 85 -7.00 -8.42 7.14
C ASP A 85 -7.39 -7.08 6.49
N ASN A 86 -7.82 -7.12 5.22
CA ASN A 86 -8.06 -5.96 4.39
C ASN A 86 -9.53 -5.75 4.10
N THR A 87 -9.99 -4.51 4.26
CA THR A 87 -11.36 -4.09 3.87
C THR A 87 -11.27 -2.85 2.97
N TYR A 88 -11.93 -2.87 1.84
CA TYR A 88 -12.01 -1.76 0.89
C TYR A 88 -13.28 -1.88 0.05
N LEU A 89 -13.98 -0.76 -0.14
CA LEU A 89 -15.30 -0.75 -0.81
C LEU A 89 -16.24 -1.79 -0.15
N ASP A 90 -16.77 -2.70 -0.94
CA ASP A 90 -17.61 -3.84 -0.52
C ASP A 90 -16.83 -5.16 -0.43
N GLN A 91 -15.49 -5.10 -0.48
CA GLN A 91 -14.61 -6.27 -0.48
C GLN A 91 -13.92 -6.45 0.87
N HIS A 92 -13.66 -7.72 1.19
CA HIS A 92 -12.89 -8.16 2.32
C HIS A 92 -11.99 -9.30 1.89
N ASP A 93 -10.68 -9.19 2.12
CA ASP A 93 -9.71 -10.23 1.81
C ASP A 93 -8.60 -10.34 2.86
N TYR A 94 -7.88 -11.45 2.80
CA TYR A 94 -6.71 -11.72 3.63
C TYR A 94 -5.48 -11.86 2.76
N GLU A 95 -4.35 -11.39 3.28
CA GLU A 95 -3.05 -11.47 2.61
C GLU A 95 -1.97 -11.89 3.58
N MET A 96 -1.06 -12.74 3.13
CA MET A 96 0.15 -13.09 3.85
C MET A 96 1.34 -12.52 3.07
N GLU A 97 2.17 -11.71 3.72
CA GLU A 97 3.39 -11.14 3.16
C GLU A 97 4.58 -11.62 3.98
N PHE A 98 5.67 -12.01 3.34
CA PHE A 98 6.91 -12.34 4.03
C PHE A 98 8.03 -11.47 3.47
N GLU A 99 8.40 -10.42 4.20
CA GLU A 99 9.52 -9.54 3.88
C GLU A 99 10.81 -10.17 4.42
N VAL A 100 11.72 -10.56 3.52
CA VAL A 100 12.91 -11.34 3.85
C VAL A 100 14.18 -10.62 3.45
N THR A 101 15.27 -10.88 4.19
CA THR A 101 16.60 -10.36 3.88
C THR A 101 17.33 -11.19 2.82
N ASN A 102 17.01 -12.49 2.73
CA ASN A 102 17.53 -13.41 1.71
C ASN A 102 16.35 -14.11 1.03
N GLU A 103 16.15 -13.82 -0.25
CA GLU A 103 15.00 -14.31 -1.01
C GLU A 103 14.93 -15.84 -1.07
N LYS A 104 16.05 -16.52 -1.34
CA LYS A 104 16.09 -17.99 -1.47
C LYS A 104 15.74 -18.70 -0.14
N GLN A 105 16.36 -18.27 0.96
CA GLN A 105 16.09 -18.84 2.28
C GLN A 105 14.67 -18.49 2.75
N GLY A 106 14.26 -17.25 2.57
CA GLY A 106 12.93 -16.78 2.92
C GLY A 106 11.84 -17.52 2.16
N PHE A 107 12.03 -17.78 0.87
CA PHE A 107 11.07 -18.55 0.08
C PHE A 107 10.91 -20.00 0.60
N GLN A 108 12.01 -20.67 0.93
CA GLN A 108 11.94 -22.01 1.51
C GLN A 108 11.27 -22.03 2.88
N GLN A 109 11.56 -21.01 3.72
CA GLN A 109 10.90 -20.87 5.00
C GLN A 109 9.40 -20.58 4.85
N PHE A 110 9.05 -19.73 3.90
CA PHE A 110 7.64 -19.44 3.59
C PHE A 110 6.85 -20.70 3.24
N LEU A 111 7.41 -21.56 2.37
CA LEU A 111 6.77 -22.83 2.02
C LEU A 111 6.54 -23.72 3.24
N LYS A 112 7.50 -23.82 4.17
CA LYS A 112 7.33 -24.57 5.43
C LYS A 112 6.25 -23.98 6.33
N ILE A 113 6.12 -22.65 6.35
CA ILE A 113 5.09 -21.96 7.16
C ILE A 113 3.68 -22.29 6.65
N ILE A 114 3.48 -22.31 5.33
CA ILE A 114 2.14 -22.51 4.75
C ILE A 114 1.74 -23.99 4.62
N GLU A 115 2.71 -24.92 4.59
CA GLU A 115 2.47 -26.36 4.40
C GLU A 115 1.47 -26.97 5.42
N PRO A 116 1.59 -26.73 6.74
CA PRO A 116 0.67 -27.29 7.73
C PRO A 116 -0.79 -26.84 7.56
N TYR A 117 -1.02 -25.75 6.86
CA TYR A 117 -2.35 -25.18 6.58
C TYR A 117 -2.90 -25.63 5.22
N HIS A 118 -2.21 -26.55 4.52
CA HIS A 118 -2.57 -27.01 3.17
C HIS A 118 -2.68 -25.89 2.14
N LEU A 119 -1.96 -24.78 2.35
CA LEU A 119 -1.89 -23.67 1.42
C LEU A 119 -0.81 -23.93 0.36
N GLN A 120 -1.02 -23.40 -0.83
CA GLN A 120 -0.06 -23.49 -1.94
C GLN A 120 0.29 -22.10 -2.45
N TYR A 121 1.59 -21.84 -2.53
CA TYR A 121 2.08 -20.64 -3.21
C TYR A 121 2.23 -20.95 -4.72
N LYS A 122 1.58 -20.16 -5.54
CA LYS A 122 1.70 -20.23 -7.01
C LYS A 122 2.48 -19.05 -7.59
N HIS A 123 2.16 -17.87 -7.14
CA HIS A 123 2.77 -16.59 -7.51
C HIS A 123 2.33 -15.50 -6.53
N ASN A 124 3.03 -14.36 -6.55
CA ASN A 124 2.57 -13.19 -5.80
C ASN A 124 1.20 -12.72 -6.29
N CYS A 125 0.30 -12.46 -5.36
CA CYS A 125 -0.99 -11.84 -5.69
C CYS A 125 -0.79 -10.37 -6.12
N PRO A 126 -1.74 -9.78 -6.86
CA PRO A 126 -1.76 -8.35 -7.10
C PRO A 126 -1.75 -7.57 -5.77
N SER A 127 -1.06 -6.43 -5.72
CA SER A 127 -1.02 -5.63 -4.50
C SER A 127 -2.42 -5.26 -4.03
N LYS A 128 -2.61 -5.08 -2.71
CA LYS A 128 -3.91 -4.69 -2.15
C LYS A 128 -4.49 -3.42 -2.78
N VAL A 129 -3.64 -2.46 -3.12
CA VAL A 129 -4.06 -1.25 -3.84
C VAL A 129 -4.55 -1.57 -5.25
N THR A 130 -3.87 -2.49 -5.96
CA THR A 130 -4.31 -2.95 -7.29
C THR A 130 -5.67 -3.65 -7.21
N ARG A 131 -5.87 -4.52 -6.21
CA ARG A 131 -7.16 -5.18 -5.99
C ARG A 131 -8.28 -4.19 -5.70
N ALA A 132 -8.00 -3.18 -4.87
CA ALA A 132 -8.96 -2.12 -4.57
C ALA A 132 -9.33 -1.30 -5.82
N PHE A 133 -8.38 -0.95 -6.69
CA PHE A 133 -8.67 -0.32 -7.97
C PHE A 133 -9.51 -1.20 -8.89
N GLN A 134 -9.22 -2.49 -8.98
CA GLN A 134 -10.02 -3.43 -9.77
C GLN A 134 -11.48 -3.49 -9.27
N ALA A 135 -11.68 -3.51 -7.95
CA ALA A 135 -13.02 -3.47 -7.34
C ALA A 135 -13.72 -2.13 -7.65
N TYR A 136 -13.03 -1.00 -7.53
CA TYR A 136 -13.56 0.32 -7.84
C TYR A 136 -14.06 0.42 -9.29
N TYR A 137 -13.23 0.04 -10.27
CA TYR A 137 -13.61 0.09 -11.68
C TYR A 137 -14.74 -0.89 -12.02
N LYS A 138 -14.77 -2.07 -11.42
CA LYS A 138 -15.87 -3.03 -11.61
C LYS A 138 -17.20 -2.47 -11.11
N ASN A 139 -17.21 -1.74 -10.01
CA ASN A 139 -18.42 -1.13 -9.45
C ASN A 139 -18.84 0.13 -10.21
N SER A 140 -17.90 0.87 -10.81
CA SER A 140 -18.17 2.08 -11.61
C SER A 140 -18.78 1.79 -13.00
N HIS A 141 -18.76 0.54 -13.45
CA HIS A 141 -19.28 0.09 -14.74
C HIS A 141 -20.54 -0.76 -14.61
N ARG A 142 -21.13 -0.82 -13.42
CA ARG A 142 -22.46 -1.36 -13.15
C ARG A 142 -23.49 -0.25 -13.02
#